data_f28b402973d70eeebac01cc18b0ce3b0
#
_entry.id   f28b402973d70eeebac01cc18b0ce3b0
#
_cell.length_a   1.000
_cell.length_b   1.000
_cell.length_c   1.000
_cell.angle_alpha   90.00
_cell.angle_beta   90.00
_cell.angle_gamma   90.00
#
_symmetry.space_group_name_H-M   'P 1'
#
loop_
_entity.id
_entity.type
_entity.pdbx_description
1 polymer ?
#
loop_
_entity_poly.entity_id
_entity_poly.type
_entity_poly.pdbx_seq_one_letter_code
_entity_poly.pdbx_strand_id
1 'polypeptide(L)'
;MRPTVLCFSGLDPSGGAGLQADIEAIGQSGAHAAIACTALTIQNSQQVFGFEATSKELLLAQANAVVGDLPIKCVKSGMLGTTDNIAALAEFLRAHPDYQYVLDPVLVANSGGSLGDQATLVKAFVELIPLATLITPNTVELRVLTGVTDLDQATQKLFEMGAKAVLVKGGHEDTPDFIKNSLYIDGELAASSTCPRLEGEYHGSGCSLASFIAGRLALGDSLKIAVQHAETWLFGVLKNAETPVPNGQKIPKRF
;
A
#
# COMPACT_ATOMS: atom_id res chain seq x y z
N MET A 1 -23.51 -8.59 5.47
CA MET A 1 -22.08 -8.93 5.28
C MET A 1 -21.22 -7.72 5.61
N ARG A 2 -20.00 -7.90 6.10
CA ARG A 2 -19.07 -6.78 6.35
C ARG A 2 -18.73 -6.08 5.03
N PRO A 3 -18.51 -4.74 5.03
CA PRO A 3 -17.96 -4.04 3.88
C PRO A 3 -16.67 -4.70 3.42
N THR A 4 -16.45 -4.75 2.10
CA THR A 4 -15.34 -5.50 1.51
C THR A 4 -14.33 -4.54 0.88
N VAL A 5 -13.04 -4.81 1.10
CA VAL A 5 -11.91 -4.22 0.37
C VAL A 5 -11.44 -5.24 -0.65
N LEU A 6 -11.40 -4.85 -1.93
CA LEU A 6 -10.78 -5.65 -2.99
C LEU A 6 -9.31 -5.25 -3.14
N CYS A 7 -8.40 -6.21 -2.90
CA CYS A 7 -6.96 -5.99 -2.97
C CYS A 7 -6.39 -6.49 -4.30
N PHE A 8 -5.63 -5.62 -4.98
CA PHE A 8 -4.76 -5.95 -6.09
C PHE A 8 -3.31 -5.96 -5.59
N SER A 9 -2.75 -7.14 -5.33
CA SER A 9 -1.43 -7.26 -4.69
C SER A 9 -0.75 -8.58 -5.01
N GLY A 10 0.56 -8.64 -4.87
CA GLY A 10 1.34 -9.86 -5.06
C GLY A 10 1.27 -10.78 -3.84
N LEU A 11 1.40 -12.08 -4.09
CA LEU A 11 1.58 -13.09 -3.04
C LEU A 11 3.03 -13.05 -2.54
N ASP A 12 3.20 -12.88 -1.24
CA ASP A 12 4.46 -13.09 -0.53
C ASP A 12 4.42 -14.45 0.19
N PRO A 13 5.19 -15.46 -0.24
CA PRO A 13 5.16 -16.78 0.39
C PRO A 13 5.68 -16.81 1.83
N SER A 14 6.41 -15.77 2.27
CA SER A 14 6.83 -15.65 3.67
C SER A 14 5.72 -15.17 4.60
N GLY A 15 4.63 -14.63 4.05
CA GLY A 15 3.52 -14.05 4.82
C GLY A 15 3.84 -12.68 5.44
N GLY A 16 5.03 -12.15 5.24
CA GLY A 16 5.46 -10.88 5.84
C GLY A 16 4.79 -9.65 5.23
N ALA A 17 4.53 -9.68 3.92
CA ALA A 17 3.96 -8.58 3.15
C ALA A 17 2.86 -9.06 2.19
N GLY A 18 2.57 -8.29 1.14
CA GLY A 18 1.67 -8.65 0.05
C GLY A 18 0.27 -9.06 0.52
N LEU A 19 -0.32 -10.03 -0.18
CA LEU A 19 -1.69 -10.48 0.08
C LEU A 19 -1.95 -10.94 1.51
N GLN A 20 -0.97 -11.61 2.16
CA GLN A 20 -1.11 -12.05 3.55
C GLN A 20 -1.27 -10.84 4.48
N ALA A 21 -0.39 -9.84 4.32
CA ALA A 21 -0.47 -8.61 5.11
C ALA A 21 -1.79 -7.87 4.87
N ASP A 22 -2.28 -7.85 3.62
CA ASP A 22 -3.53 -7.21 3.24
C ASP A 22 -4.72 -7.90 3.92
N ILE A 23 -4.82 -9.23 3.82
CA ILE A 23 -5.91 -10.03 4.42
C ILE A 23 -5.96 -9.80 5.94
N GLU A 24 -4.81 -9.93 6.61
CA GLU A 24 -4.72 -9.79 8.06
C GLU A 24 -5.07 -8.38 8.53
N ALA A 25 -4.49 -7.35 7.91
CA ALA A 25 -4.72 -5.96 8.30
C ALA A 25 -6.17 -5.52 8.05
N ILE A 26 -6.77 -5.89 6.91
CA ILE A 26 -8.17 -5.59 6.61
C ILE A 26 -9.08 -6.34 7.60
N GLY A 27 -8.79 -7.61 7.88
CA GLY A 27 -9.53 -8.38 8.89
C GLY A 27 -9.51 -7.72 10.26
N GLN A 28 -8.37 -7.22 10.70
CA GLN A 28 -8.19 -6.50 11.97
C GLN A 28 -8.88 -5.14 11.99
N SER A 29 -9.05 -4.48 10.84
CA SER A 29 -9.84 -3.25 10.74
C SER A 29 -11.34 -3.47 10.98
N GLY A 30 -11.83 -4.71 10.86
CA GLY A 30 -13.24 -5.10 10.93
C GLY A 30 -13.91 -5.32 9.56
N ALA A 31 -13.23 -5.01 8.45
CA ALA A 31 -13.72 -5.24 7.08
C ALA A 31 -13.47 -6.68 6.61
N HIS A 32 -13.94 -7.00 5.40
CA HIS A 32 -13.64 -8.25 4.70
C HIS A 32 -12.63 -8.00 3.58
N ALA A 33 -11.65 -8.88 3.42
CA ALA A 33 -10.68 -8.82 2.32
C ALA A 33 -11.10 -9.75 1.19
N ALA A 34 -11.21 -9.21 -0.04
CA ALA A 34 -11.28 -9.96 -1.28
C ALA A 34 -10.01 -9.72 -2.09
N ILE A 35 -9.59 -10.68 -2.90
CA ILE A 35 -8.25 -10.69 -3.48
C ILE A 35 -8.30 -10.87 -4.99
N ALA A 36 -7.56 -10.01 -5.70
CA ALA A 36 -7.12 -10.19 -7.08
C ALA A 36 -5.58 -10.25 -7.06
N CYS A 37 -5.01 -11.43 -7.28
CA CYS A 37 -3.57 -11.66 -7.17
C CYS A 37 -2.85 -11.14 -8.42
N THR A 38 -1.92 -10.18 -8.25
CA THR A 38 -1.18 -9.55 -9.35
C THR A 38 0.08 -10.31 -9.74
N ALA A 39 0.68 -11.02 -8.80
CA ALA A 39 1.92 -11.76 -9.01
C ALA A 39 2.13 -12.84 -7.96
N LEU A 40 2.78 -13.92 -8.35
CA LEU A 40 3.34 -14.93 -7.45
C LEU A 40 4.83 -14.63 -7.29
N THR A 41 5.26 -14.24 -6.10
CA THR A 41 6.67 -13.92 -5.87
C THR A 41 7.47 -15.12 -5.38
N ILE A 42 8.75 -15.10 -5.67
CA ILE A 42 9.76 -15.98 -5.09
C ILE A 42 10.55 -15.10 -4.14
N GLN A 43 10.18 -15.11 -2.86
CA GLN A 43 10.82 -14.27 -1.85
C GLN A 43 10.77 -14.91 -0.47
N ASN A 44 11.58 -14.37 0.42
CA ASN A 44 11.54 -14.65 1.86
C ASN A 44 11.55 -13.32 2.64
N SER A 45 11.68 -13.39 3.97
CA SER A 45 11.71 -12.18 4.81
C SER A 45 12.92 -11.25 4.58
N GLN A 46 13.88 -11.64 3.76
CA GLN A 46 15.12 -10.88 3.54
C GLN A 46 15.25 -10.32 2.13
N GLN A 47 14.80 -11.07 1.10
CA GLN A 47 14.97 -10.66 -0.29
C GLN A 47 13.94 -11.26 -1.24
N VAL A 48 13.74 -10.56 -2.37
CA VAL A 48 12.96 -11.02 -3.52
C VAL A 48 13.92 -11.61 -4.56
N PHE A 49 13.68 -12.86 -4.97
CA PHE A 49 14.47 -13.56 -6.00
C PHE A 49 13.84 -13.42 -7.39
N GLY A 50 12.53 -13.16 -7.47
CA GLY A 50 11.79 -13.02 -8.70
C GLY A 50 10.28 -13.09 -8.49
N PHE A 51 9.54 -13.00 -9.58
CA PHE A 51 8.08 -13.17 -9.56
C PHE A 51 7.56 -13.59 -10.94
N GLU A 52 6.39 -14.22 -10.93
CA GLU A 52 5.56 -14.49 -12.10
C GLU A 52 4.33 -13.58 -12.03
N ALA A 53 4.14 -12.72 -13.02
CA ALA A 53 2.99 -11.83 -13.04
C ALA A 53 1.73 -12.56 -13.53
N THR A 54 0.60 -12.28 -12.90
CA THR A 54 -0.72 -12.69 -13.40
C THR A 54 -1.04 -11.92 -14.69
N SER A 55 -1.61 -12.58 -15.69
CA SER A 55 -2.03 -11.89 -16.91
C SER A 55 -3.16 -10.89 -16.64
N LYS A 56 -3.24 -9.84 -17.45
CA LYS A 56 -4.31 -8.82 -17.39
C LYS A 56 -5.70 -9.47 -17.37
N GLU A 57 -5.93 -10.45 -18.24
CA GLU A 57 -7.21 -11.14 -18.41
C GLU A 57 -7.59 -11.90 -17.14
N LEU A 58 -6.65 -12.65 -16.56
CA LEU A 58 -6.91 -13.40 -15.33
C LEU A 58 -7.12 -12.46 -14.15
N LEU A 59 -6.35 -11.39 -14.04
CA LEU A 59 -6.47 -10.39 -12.97
C LEU A 59 -7.86 -9.73 -13.00
N LEU A 60 -8.32 -9.28 -14.16
CA LEU A 60 -9.66 -8.71 -14.32
C LEU A 60 -10.77 -9.74 -14.09
N ALA A 61 -10.58 -10.99 -14.51
CA ALA A 61 -11.55 -12.06 -14.25
C ALA A 61 -11.71 -12.32 -12.75
N GLN A 62 -10.63 -12.36 -11.97
CA GLN A 62 -10.68 -12.47 -10.51
C GLN A 62 -11.45 -11.29 -9.88
N ALA A 63 -11.12 -10.05 -10.27
CA ALA A 63 -11.75 -8.86 -9.73
C ALA A 63 -13.26 -8.82 -10.05
N ASN A 64 -13.63 -9.07 -11.30
CA ASN A 64 -15.03 -9.03 -11.74
C ASN A 64 -15.88 -10.13 -11.11
N ALA A 65 -15.31 -11.31 -10.85
CA ALA A 65 -16.01 -12.40 -10.19
C ALA A 65 -16.47 -12.01 -8.77
N VAL A 66 -15.63 -11.30 -8.02
CA VAL A 66 -15.98 -10.88 -6.64
C VAL A 66 -16.85 -9.63 -6.59
N VAL A 67 -16.77 -8.74 -7.57
CA VAL A 67 -17.65 -7.54 -7.66
C VAL A 67 -19.13 -7.94 -7.77
N GLY A 68 -19.43 -9.03 -8.49
CA GLY A 68 -20.80 -9.50 -8.64
C GLY A 68 -21.39 -10.16 -7.38
N ASP A 69 -20.56 -10.49 -6.40
CA ASP A 69 -20.95 -11.30 -5.23
C ASP A 69 -20.77 -10.55 -3.89
N LEU A 70 -19.78 -9.65 -3.78
CA LEU A 70 -19.40 -9.02 -2.54
C LEU A 70 -19.71 -7.50 -2.52
N PRO A 71 -20.07 -6.92 -1.36
CA PRO A 71 -20.32 -5.48 -1.21
C PRO A 71 -18.99 -4.69 -1.18
N ILE A 72 -18.33 -4.56 -2.34
CA ILE A 72 -17.08 -3.82 -2.45
C ILE A 72 -17.32 -2.33 -2.13
N LYS A 73 -16.54 -1.76 -1.23
CA LYS A 73 -16.57 -0.35 -0.84
C LYS A 73 -15.24 0.36 -1.06
N CYS A 74 -14.14 -0.38 -1.02
CA CYS A 74 -12.82 0.17 -1.21
C CYS A 74 -11.97 -0.81 -2.04
N VAL A 75 -11.07 -0.27 -2.82
CA VAL A 75 -9.99 -0.99 -3.51
C VAL A 75 -8.67 -0.62 -2.85
N LYS A 76 -7.77 -1.57 -2.69
CA LYS A 76 -6.38 -1.31 -2.31
C LYS A 76 -5.46 -1.93 -3.34
N SER A 77 -4.44 -1.21 -3.78
CA SER A 77 -3.34 -1.83 -4.53
C SER A 77 -2.02 -1.75 -3.77
N GLY A 78 -1.24 -2.82 -3.91
CA GLY A 78 0.17 -2.89 -3.51
C GLY A 78 1.05 -3.13 -4.73
N MET A 79 1.91 -4.18 -4.68
CA MET A 79 2.74 -4.57 -5.81
C MET A 79 1.88 -5.00 -7.00
N LEU A 80 1.99 -4.29 -8.12
CA LEU A 80 1.28 -4.60 -9.36
C LEU A 80 2.14 -5.40 -10.35
N GLY A 81 3.46 -5.26 -10.30
CA GLY A 81 4.45 -6.06 -11.01
C GLY A 81 4.70 -5.62 -12.46
N THR A 82 3.65 -5.32 -13.23
CA THR A 82 3.75 -4.97 -14.66
C THR A 82 2.91 -3.76 -15.04
N THR A 83 3.24 -3.12 -16.18
CA THR A 83 2.43 -2.04 -16.76
C THR A 83 1.05 -2.51 -17.18
N ASP A 84 0.92 -3.76 -17.62
CA ASP A 84 -0.37 -4.34 -18.01
C ASP A 84 -1.31 -4.47 -16.81
N ASN A 85 -0.80 -4.87 -15.65
CA ASN A 85 -1.58 -4.92 -14.42
C ASN A 85 -1.97 -3.53 -13.92
N ILE A 86 -1.09 -2.52 -14.08
CA ILE A 86 -1.40 -1.13 -13.78
C ILE A 86 -2.54 -0.64 -14.68
N ALA A 87 -2.45 -0.89 -15.99
CA ALA A 87 -3.50 -0.53 -16.95
C ALA A 87 -4.82 -1.27 -16.68
N ALA A 88 -4.75 -2.57 -16.31
CA ALA A 88 -5.92 -3.36 -15.92
C ALA A 88 -6.63 -2.75 -14.69
N LEU A 89 -5.86 -2.38 -13.66
CA LEU A 89 -6.41 -1.74 -12.47
C LEU A 89 -7.02 -0.37 -12.80
N ALA A 90 -6.35 0.45 -13.64
CA ALA A 90 -6.89 1.73 -14.07
C ALA A 90 -8.22 1.57 -14.83
N GLU A 91 -8.32 0.58 -15.72
CA GLU A 91 -9.56 0.21 -16.43
C GLU A 91 -10.66 -0.18 -15.44
N PHE A 92 -10.34 -1.06 -14.48
CA PHE A 92 -11.26 -1.52 -13.45
C PHE A 92 -11.79 -0.34 -12.60
N LEU A 93 -10.91 0.54 -12.13
CA LEU A 93 -11.29 1.70 -11.30
C LEU A 93 -12.16 2.70 -12.06
N ARG A 94 -11.87 2.93 -13.35
CA ARG A 94 -12.73 3.81 -14.19
C ARG A 94 -14.12 3.24 -14.40
N ALA A 95 -14.25 1.90 -14.43
CA ALA A 95 -15.55 1.22 -14.49
C ALA A 95 -16.32 1.24 -13.15
N HIS A 96 -15.63 1.52 -12.03
CA HIS A 96 -16.19 1.53 -10.68
C HIS A 96 -15.84 2.82 -9.93
N PRO A 97 -16.29 4.01 -10.39
CA PRO A 97 -15.87 5.32 -9.85
C PRO A 97 -16.36 5.57 -8.41
N ASP A 98 -17.34 4.81 -7.93
CA ASP A 98 -17.89 4.93 -6.58
C ASP A 98 -17.05 4.21 -5.51
N TYR A 99 -16.05 3.39 -5.91
CA TYR A 99 -15.17 2.74 -4.95
C TYR A 99 -14.11 3.72 -4.47
N GLN A 100 -13.89 3.76 -3.16
CA GLN A 100 -12.71 4.41 -2.62
C GLN A 100 -11.46 3.62 -3.04
N TYR A 101 -10.35 4.31 -3.26
CA TYR A 101 -9.13 3.63 -3.68
C TYR A 101 -7.92 4.10 -2.87
N VAL A 102 -7.23 3.14 -2.24
CA VAL A 102 -5.95 3.35 -1.54
C VAL A 102 -4.82 2.79 -2.40
N LEU A 103 -3.99 3.68 -2.91
CA LEU A 103 -2.79 3.35 -3.70
C LEU A 103 -1.57 3.30 -2.77
N ASP A 104 -1.04 2.10 -2.51
CA ASP A 104 0.28 1.90 -1.91
C ASP A 104 1.29 1.67 -3.06
N PRO A 105 2.11 2.68 -3.42
CA PRO A 105 2.88 2.66 -4.66
C PRO A 105 4.18 1.85 -4.49
N VAL A 106 4.05 0.53 -4.39
CA VAL A 106 5.18 -0.39 -4.23
C VAL A 106 6.00 -0.45 -5.51
N LEU A 107 7.03 0.39 -5.62
CA LEU A 107 7.92 0.49 -6.78
C LEU A 107 9.21 -0.31 -6.63
N VAL A 108 9.61 -0.55 -5.38
CA VAL A 108 10.85 -1.27 -5.03
C VAL A 108 10.52 -2.22 -3.89
N ALA A 109 10.96 -3.47 -3.97
CA ALA A 109 10.96 -4.32 -2.79
C ALA A 109 11.93 -3.74 -1.75
N ASN A 110 11.54 -3.66 -0.47
CA ASN A 110 12.42 -3.17 0.60
C ASN A 110 13.76 -3.93 0.68
N SER A 111 13.81 -5.13 0.11
CA SER A 111 15.01 -5.98 -0.04
C SER A 111 15.93 -5.61 -1.22
N GLY A 112 15.66 -4.50 -1.94
CA GLY A 112 16.52 -4.02 -3.02
C GLY A 112 16.39 -4.75 -4.37
N GLY A 113 15.43 -5.69 -4.51
CA GLY A 113 15.14 -6.35 -5.78
C GLY A 113 14.40 -5.42 -6.74
N SER A 114 14.85 -5.34 -8.02
CA SER A 114 14.14 -4.61 -9.06
C SER A 114 12.83 -5.34 -9.42
N LEU A 115 11.70 -4.65 -9.34
CA LEU A 115 10.38 -5.15 -9.75
C LEU A 115 10.08 -4.84 -11.24
N GLY A 116 11.09 -4.85 -12.10
CA GLY A 116 10.99 -4.53 -13.53
C GLY A 116 11.73 -3.24 -13.91
N ASP A 117 11.48 -2.72 -15.12
CA ASP A 117 11.98 -1.40 -15.52
C ASP A 117 11.26 -0.30 -14.72
N GLN A 118 11.92 0.20 -13.69
CA GLN A 118 11.39 1.18 -12.74
C GLN A 118 10.88 2.44 -13.45
N ALA A 119 11.58 2.94 -14.47
CA ALA A 119 11.18 4.14 -15.18
C ALA A 119 9.86 3.96 -15.95
N THR A 120 9.66 2.79 -16.53
CA THR A 120 8.42 2.43 -17.22
C THR A 120 7.27 2.23 -16.24
N LEU A 121 7.52 1.58 -15.09
CA LEU A 121 6.51 1.43 -14.04
C LEU A 121 6.09 2.78 -13.44
N VAL A 122 7.04 3.67 -13.14
CA VAL A 122 6.74 5.03 -12.63
C VAL A 122 5.82 5.78 -13.59
N LYS A 123 6.10 5.75 -14.90
CA LYS A 123 5.23 6.38 -15.91
C LYS A 123 3.81 5.80 -15.90
N ALA A 124 3.68 4.48 -15.77
CA ALA A 124 2.37 3.84 -15.71
C ALA A 124 1.61 4.19 -14.42
N PHE A 125 2.28 4.30 -13.27
CA PHE A 125 1.66 4.69 -11.99
C PHE A 125 1.00 6.07 -12.05
N VAL A 126 1.46 6.98 -12.91
CA VAL A 126 0.84 8.31 -13.10
C VAL A 126 -0.65 8.19 -13.43
N GLU A 127 -1.06 7.14 -14.15
CA GLU A 127 -2.48 6.93 -14.49
C GLU A 127 -3.36 6.59 -13.27
N LEU A 128 -2.79 6.03 -12.20
CA LEU A 128 -3.52 5.66 -10.99
C LEU A 128 -3.68 6.82 -9.99
N ILE A 129 -2.77 7.79 -10.03
CA ILE A 129 -2.72 8.91 -9.07
C ILE A 129 -4.06 9.65 -8.99
N PRO A 130 -4.67 10.14 -10.09
CA PRO A 130 -5.92 10.89 -10.03
C PRO A 130 -7.14 10.02 -9.66
N LEU A 131 -7.03 8.69 -9.77
CA LEU A 131 -8.07 7.75 -9.39
C LEU A 131 -8.09 7.47 -7.88
N ALA A 132 -6.95 7.69 -7.19
CA ALA A 132 -6.82 7.37 -5.78
C ALA A 132 -7.57 8.35 -4.86
N THR A 133 -8.25 7.80 -3.86
CA THR A 133 -8.75 8.55 -2.69
C THR A 133 -7.59 8.93 -1.78
N LEU A 134 -6.61 8.03 -1.64
CA LEU A 134 -5.40 8.22 -0.85
C LEU A 134 -4.22 7.51 -1.51
N ILE A 135 -3.07 8.19 -1.55
CA ILE A 135 -1.78 7.60 -1.92
C ILE A 135 -0.92 7.53 -0.67
N THR A 136 -0.21 6.41 -0.45
CA THR A 136 0.58 6.17 0.77
C THR A 136 2.07 5.93 0.49
N PRO A 137 2.79 6.84 -0.19
CA PRO A 137 4.21 6.65 -0.47
C PRO A 137 5.05 6.76 0.81
N ASN A 138 6.10 5.95 0.91
CA ASN A 138 7.22 6.31 1.77
C ASN A 138 8.06 7.40 1.10
N THR A 139 9.02 7.99 1.81
CA THR A 139 9.80 9.10 1.29
C THR A 139 10.70 8.72 0.10
N VAL A 140 11.11 7.45 0.00
CA VAL A 140 11.86 6.94 -1.16
C VAL A 140 10.93 6.82 -2.36
N GLU A 141 9.78 6.20 -2.20
CA GLU A 141 8.75 6.06 -3.24
C GLU A 141 8.27 7.43 -3.75
N LEU A 142 8.07 8.38 -2.84
CA LEU A 142 7.67 9.74 -3.18
C LEU A 142 8.69 10.42 -4.09
N ARG A 143 9.99 10.33 -3.75
CA ARG A 143 11.08 10.88 -4.58
C ARG A 143 11.16 10.18 -5.95
N VAL A 144 10.99 8.88 -5.97
CA VAL A 144 11.02 8.09 -7.22
C VAL A 144 9.84 8.42 -8.13
N LEU A 145 8.62 8.52 -7.59
CA LEU A 145 7.42 8.86 -8.36
C LEU A 145 7.48 10.25 -8.98
N THR A 146 8.06 11.20 -8.27
CA THR A 146 8.02 12.62 -8.66
C THR A 146 9.28 13.08 -9.36
N GLY A 147 10.40 12.37 -9.16
CA GLY A 147 11.73 12.81 -9.59
C GLY A 147 12.28 13.99 -8.78
N VAL A 148 11.66 14.33 -7.63
CA VAL A 148 12.00 15.48 -6.79
C VAL A 148 12.56 15.00 -5.45
N THR A 149 13.68 15.58 -5.02
CA THR A 149 14.37 15.15 -3.78
C THR A 149 13.78 15.78 -2.52
N ASP A 150 13.41 17.06 -2.58
CA ASP A 150 12.76 17.76 -1.47
C ASP A 150 11.34 17.22 -1.25
N LEU A 151 11.00 16.88 0.00
CA LEU A 151 9.74 16.19 0.32
C LEU A 151 8.51 17.10 0.15
N ASP A 152 8.61 18.38 0.46
CA ASP A 152 7.48 19.29 0.33
C ASP A 152 7.19 19.54 -1.16
N GLN A 153 8.23 19.77 -1.96
CA GLN A 153 8.10 19.92 -3.41
C GLN A 153 7.63 18.62 -4.08
N ALA A 154 8.16 17.46 -3.64
CA ALA A 154 7.72 16.16 -4.14
C ALA A 154 6.24 15.89 -3.82
N THR A 155 5.80 16.24 -2.61
CA THR A 155 4.39 16.12 -2.22
C THR A 155 3.52 17.04 -3.08
N GLN A 156 3.92 18.30 -3.27
CA GLN A 156 3.21 19.22 -4.16
C GLN A 156 3.14 18.70 -5.61
N LYS A 157 4.22 18.07 -6.07
CA LYS A 157 4.24 17.46 -7.40
C LYS A 157 3.21 16.35 -7.58
N LEU A 158 2.94 15.53 -6.54
CA LEU A 158 1.85 14.55 -6.60
C LEU A 158 0.47 15.22 -6.75
N PHE A 159 0.24 16.35 -6.10
CA PHE A 159 -1.01 17.11 -6.28
C PHE A 159 -1.13 17.70 -7.69
N GLU A 160 -0.03 18.19 -8.29
CA GLU A 160 0.00 18.61 -9.69
C GLU A 160 -0.31 17.43 -10.65
N MET A 161 0.03 16.20 -10.26
CA MET A 161 -0.29 14.97 -11.01
C MET A 161 -1.72 14.48 -10.75
N GLY A 162 -2.52 15.17 -9.94
CA GLY A 162 -3.94 14.89 -9.68
C GLY A 162 -4.23 14.10 -8.41
N ALA A 163 -3.29 13.98 -7.47
CA ALA A 163 -3.56 13.38 -6.17
C ALA A 163 -4.62 14.19 -5.39
N LYS A 164 -5.51 13.50 -4.66
CA LYS A 164 -6.53 14.11 -3.78
C LYS A 164 -6.07 14.17 -2.33
N ALA A 165 -5.40 13.10 -1.88
CA ALA A 165 -4.77 13.03 -0.58
C ALA A 165 -3.50 12.17 -0.64
N VAL A 166 -2.50 12.53 0.18
CA VAL A 166 -1.21 11.85 0.25
C VAL A 166 -0.81 11.65 1.71
N LEU A 167 -0.55 10.41 2.11
CA LEU A 167 0.06 10.07 3.39
C LEU A 167 1.54 9.78 3.16
N VAL A 168 2.41 10.75 3.45
CA VAL A 168 3.86 10.57 3.37
C VAL A 168 4.35 9.83 4.62
N LYS A 169 4.88 8.61 4.41
CA LYS A 169 5.42 7.74 5.47
C LYS A 169 6.91 8.05 5.70
N GLY A 170 7.27 8.58 6.87
CA GLY A 170 8.63 9.04 7.20
C GLY A 170 9.59 7.96 7.70
N GLY A 171 9.25 6.69 7.62
CA GLY A 171 10.05 5.60 8.16
C GLY A 171 11.47 5.47 7.60
N HIS A 172 11.73 5.99 6.40
CA HIS A 172 13.04 5.96 5.72
C HIS A 172 13.86 7.26 5.87
N GLU A 173 13.36 8.24 6.63
CA GLU A 173 14.14 9.45 6.92
C GLU A 173 15.11 9.21 8.08
N ASP A 174 16.22 9.94 8.06
CA ASP A 174 17.28 9.84 9.09
C ASP A 174 16.85 10.62 10.36
N THR A 175 15.85 10.10 11.04
CA THR A 175 15.39 10.59 12.34
C THR A 175 15.54 9.47 13.36
N PRO A 176 16.59 9.49 14.22
CA PRO A 176 16.96 8.32 15.04
C PRO A 176 15.90 7.93 16.08
N ASP A 177 15.19 8.90 16.62
CA ASP A 177 14.33 8.69 17.79
C ASP A 177 12.85 8.51 17.44
N PHE A 178 12.41 9.00 16.28
CA PHE A 178 10.99 8.99 15.92
C PHE A 178 10.76 8.82 14.42
N ILE A 179 9.56 8.40 14.07
CA ILE A 179 9.03 8.40 12.71
C ILE A 179 7.92 9.45 12.64
N LYS A 180 7.98 10.32 11.63
CA LYS A 180 6.93 11.31 11.37
C LYS A 180 6.20 10.94 10.08
N ASN A 181 4.87 10.78 10.15
CA ASN A 181 4.02 10.71 8.97
C ASN A 181 3.23 12.00 8.81
N SER A 182 2.95 12.37 7.57
CA SER A 182 2.24 13.60 7.24
C SER A 182 1.13 13.32 6.24
N LEU A 183 -0.12 13.61 6.62
CA LEU A 183 -1.29 13.50 5.77
C LEU A 183 -1.60 14.87 5.17
N TYR A 184 -1.58 14.93 3.86
CA TYR A 184 -2.00 16.09 3.08
C TYR A 184 -3.33 15.79 2.38
N ILE A 185 -4.24 16.76 2.33
CA ILE A 185 -5.52 16.68 1.63
C ILE A 185 -5.67 17.97 0.82
N ASP A 186 -5.97 17.86 -0.46
CA ASP A 186 -6.13 18.99 -1.37
C ASP A 186 -4.93 19.96 -1.38
N GLY A 187 -3.71 19.41 -1.21
CA GLY A 187 -2.45 20.15 -1.20
C GLY A 187 -2.05 20.73 0.17
N GLU A 188 -2.90 20.65 1.18
CA GLU A 188 -2.64 21.22 2.50
C GLU A 188 -2.35 20.14 3.55
N LEU A 189 -1.47 20.45 4.52
CA LEU A 189 -1.19 19.55 5.64
C LEU A 189 -2.43 19.44 6.54
N ALA A 190 -3.09 18.30 6.48
CA ALA A 190 -4.33 18.04 7.22
C ALA A 190 -4.10 17.41 8.59
N ALA A 191 -3.03 16.62 8.74
CA ALA A 191 -2.62 16.00 10.00
C ALA A 191 -1.15 15.60 9.95
N SER A 192 -0.51 15.53 11.10
CA SER A 192 0.84 14.98 11.26
C SER A 192 0.87 14.14 12.54
N SER A 193 1.48 12.98 12.48
CA SER A 193 1.68 12.08 13.60
C SER A 193 3.17 11.80 13.80
N THR A 194 3.54 11.52 15.03
CA THR A 194 4.88 11.04 15.38
C THR A 194 4.77 9.83 16.28
N CYS A 195 5.60 8.83 16.05
CA CYS A 195 5.74 7.69 16.94
C CYS A 195 7.22 7.38 17.20
N PRO A 196 7.56 6.78 18.35
CA PRO A 196 8.92 6.35 18.60
C PRO A 196 9.40 5.38 17.52
N ARG A 197 10.65 5.52 17.08
CA ARG A 197 11.26 4.56 16.16
C ARG A 197 11.55 3.26 16.92
N LEU A 198 10.96 2.18 16.45
CA LEU A 198 11.24 0.85 16.96
C LEU A 198 12.50 0.30 16.29
N GLU A 199 13.27 -0.48 17.05
CA GLU A 199 14.52 -1.07 16.58
C GLU A 199 14.28 -2.14 15.50
N GLY A 200 15.09 -2.11 14.43
CA GLY A 200 15.07 -3.06 13.33
C GLY A 200 14.20 -2.63 12.14
N GLU A 201 14.18 -3.49 11.14
CA GLU A 201 13.37 -3.32 9.93
C GLU A 201 12.15 -4.24 9.95
N TYR A 202 11.06 -3.81 9.34
CA TYR A 202 9.77 -4.50 9.40
C TYR A 202 9.25 -4.80 8.00
N HIS A 203 9.19 -6.08 7.66
CA HIS A 203 8.66 -6.54 6.38
C HIS A 203 7.14 -6.34 6.30
N GLY A 204 6.67 -5.64 5.27
CA GLY A 204 5.24 -5.43 5.04
C GLY A 204 4.54 -4.42 5.95
N SER A 205 5.28 -3.60 6.72
CA SER A 205 4.68 -2.54 7.55
C SER A 205 3.88 -1.52 6.72
N GLY A 206 4.39 -1.11 5.55
CA GLY A 206 3.71 -0.22 4.61
C GLY A 206 2.41 -0.83 4.07
N CYS A 207 2.46 -2.07 3.59
CA CYS A 207 1.28 -2.81 3.13
C CYS A 207 0.22 -2.92 4.25
N SER A 208 0.66 -3.25 5.47
CA SER A 208 -0.25 -3.35 6.64
C SER A 208 -0.96 -2.04 6.93
N LEU A 209 -0.23 -0.90 6.91
CA LEU A 209 -0.80 0.42 7.13
C LEU A 209 -1.85 0.76 6.06
N ALA A 210 -1.49 0.65 4.78
CA ALA A 210 -2.37 0.98 3.67
C ALA A 210 -3.64 0.11 3.67
N SER A 211 -3.50 -1.17 3.98
CA SER A 211 -4.61 -2.13 4.00
C SER A 211 -5.54 -1.91 5.19
N PHE A 212 -5.02 -1.59 6.37
CA PHE A 212 -5.86 -1.23 7.51
C PHE A 212 -6.63 0.08 7.23
N ILE A 213 -5.97 1.10 6.64
CA ILE A 213 -6.65 2.33 6.21
C ILE A 213 -7.79 2.01 5.23
N ALA A 214 -7.54 1.18 4.20
CA ALA A 214 -8.56 0.78 3.25
C ALA A 214 -9.76 0.10 3.92
N GLY A 215 -9.50 -0.76 4.90
CA GLY A 215 -10.54 -1.40 5.70
C GLY A 215 -11.37 -0.39 6.51
N ARG A 216 -10.74 0.60 7.13
CA ARG A 216 -11.43 1.66 7.90
C ARG A 216 -12.25 2.58 6.99
N LEU A 217 -11.73 2.92 5.82
CA LEU A 217 -12.48 3.67 4.81
C LEU A 217 -13.70 2.87 4.34
N ALA A 218 -13.56 1.57 4.06
CA ALA A 218 -14.68 0.71 3.68
C ALA A 218 -15.78 0.67 4.75
N LEU A 219 -15.43 0.82 6.03
CA LEU A 219 -16.37 0.91 7.16
C LEU A 219 -17.02 2.30 7.32
N GLY A 220 -16.58 3.31 6.54
CA GLY A 220 -17.14 4.65 6.53
C GLY A 220 -16.41 5.68 7.40
N ASP A 221 -15.22 5.36 7.92
CA ASP A 221 -14.40 6.36 8.61
C ASP A 221 -14.00 7.49 7.65
N SER A 222 -13.87 8.70 8.19
CA SER A 222 -13.21 9.79 7.44
C SER A 222 -11.72 9.47 7.28
N LEU A 223 -11.08 10.06 6.25
CA LEU A 223 -9.68 9.81 5.94
C LEU A 223 -8.73 10.05 7.13
N LYS A 224 -8.92 11.16 7.87
CA LYS A 224 -8.12 11.45 9.08
C LYS A 224 -8.27 10.38 10.16
N ILE A 225 -9.49 9.93 10.41
CA ILE A 225 -9.78 8.91 11.44
C ILE A 225 -9.23 7.55 11.00
N ALA A 226 -9.38 7.18 9.72
CA ALA A 226 -8.84 5.93 9.19
C ALA A 226 -7.30 5.87 9.32
N VAL A 227 -6.60 6.96 9.00
CA VAL A 227 -5.14 7.07 9.15
C VAL A 227 -4.74 6.96 10.62
N GLN A 228 -5.39 7.71 11.52
CA GLN A 228 -5.09 7.70 12.95
C GLN A 228 -5.27 6.30 13.57
N HIS A 229 -6.36 5.62 13.25
CA HIS A 229 -6.60 4.25 13.71
C HIS A 229 -5.54 3.27 13.19
N ALA A 230 -5.17 3.41 11.91
CA ALA A 230 -4.18 2.54 11.28
C ALA A 230 -2.78 2.71 11.89
N GLU A 231 -2.35 3.95 12.14
CA GLU A 231 -1.05 4.24 12.77
C GLU A 231 -0.99 3.71 14.21
N THR A 232 -2.06 3.90 14.99
CA THR A 232 -2.17 3.38 16.35
C THR A 232 -2.10 1.85 16.38
N TRP A 233 -2.88 1.19 15.51
CA TRP A 233 -2.90 -0.26 15.38
C TRP A 233 -1.52 -0.79 14.93
N LEU A 234 -0.95 -0.20 13.88
CA LEU A 234 0.33 -0.63 13.34
C LEU A 234 1.44 -0.55 14.38
N PHE A 235 1.53 0.53 15.15
CA PHE A 235 2.55 0.66 16.20
C PHE A 235 2.47 -0.49 17.22
N GLY A 236 1.26 -0.88 17.63
CA GLY A 236 1.04 -2.03 18.51
C GLY A 236 1.50 -3.36 17.89
N VAL A 237 1.18 -3.55 16.60
CA VAL A 237 1.58 -4.74 15.82
C VAL A 237 3.11 -4.84 15.65
N LEU A 238 3.77 -3.72 15.37
CA LEU A 238 5.23 -3.70 15.20
C LEU A 238 5.99 -3.96 16.50
N LYS A 239 5.48 -3.50 17.64
CA LYS A 239 6.06 -3.81 18.96
C LYS A 239 6.10 -5.31 19.27
N ASN A 240 5.18 -6.07 18.71
CA ASN A 240 5.04 -7.52 18.92
C ASN A 240 5.55 -8.33 17.72
N ALA A 241 6.28 -7.71 16.78
CA ALA A 241 6.78 -8.37 15.59
C ALA A 241 7.78 -9.48 15.92
N GLU A 242 7.74 -10.55 15.13
CA GLU A 242 8.59 -11.72 15.28
C GLU A 242 9.82 -11.63 14.36
N THR A 243 10.96 -12.11 14.82
CA THR A 243 12.21 -12.13 14.05
C THR A 243 12.46 -13.56 13.56
N PRO A 244 12.17 -13.88 12.28
CA PRO A 244 12.28 -15.25 11.78
C PRO A 244 13.72 -15.73 11.67
N VAL A 245 14.65 -14.83 11.40
CA VAL A 245 16.10 -15.13 11.32
C VAL A 245 16.90 -14.02 12.02
N PRO A 246 18.05 -14.36 12.65
CA PRO A 246 18.91 -13.35 13.27
C PRO A 246 19.30 -12.26 12.26
N ASN A 247 19.18 -11.00 12.66
CA ASN A 247 19.46 -9.81 11.85
C ASN A 247 18.60 -9.65 10.57
N GLY A 248 17.52 -10.43 10.43
CA GLY A 248 16.55 -10.29 9.34
C GLY A 248 15.46 -9.25 9.64
N GLN A 249 14.68 -8.93 8.64
CA GLN A 249 13.49 -8.11 8.84
C GLN A 249 12.49 -8.84 9.74
N LYS A 250 11.88 -8.09 10.65
CA LYS A 250 10.83 -8.59 11.53
C LYS A 250 9.51 -8.70 10.77
N ILE A 251 8.75 -9.74 11.07
CA ILE A 251 7.39 -9.92 10.53
C ILE A 251 6.38 -9.38 11.55
N PRO A 252 5.55 -8.40 11.19
CA PRO A 252 4.53 -7.85 12.06
C PRO A 252 3.50 -8.91 12.49
N LYS A 253 3.22 -8.99 13.80
CA LYS A 253 2.20 -9.89 14.33
C LYS A 253 0.84 -9.19 14.29
N ARG A 254 0.07 -9.42 13.22
CA ARG A 254 -1.15 -8.67 12.90
C ARG A 254 -2.41 -9.20 13.62
N PHE A 255 -2.32 -10.36 14.28
CA PHE A 255 -3.43 -11.01 15.03
C PHE A 255 -2.94 -11.66 16.32
#